data_2cacffcf8facd9f7ccbc3cdae9bba8de
#
_entry.id   2cacffcf8facd9f7ccbc3cdae9bba8de
#
_cell.length_a   1.000
_cell.length_b   1.000
_cell.length_c   1.000
_cell.angle_alpha   90.00
_cell.angle_beta   90.00
_cell.angle_gamma   90.00
#
_symmetry.space_group_name_H-M   'P 1'
#
loop_
_entity.id
_entity.type
_entity.pdbx_description
1 polymer ?
#
loop_
_entity_poly.entity_id
_entity_poly.type
_entity_poly.pdbx_seq_one_letter_code
_entity_poly.pdbx_strand_id
1 'polypeptide(L)'
;MHTGILTLDEAILRFGREKRNGRRVVFTNGCFDLLHPGHIRALELARELGDVLIVGLNSDASVRQLKGQGRPVIPELERAEILAALESVDAVVIFDALTPRGVISRLLPDVLVKGSDWPGDQIVGREEVEAAGGHVVSVPLVPGYSTSAILKNIREGFDDKPRGKGSGTEPQTKEARGSRLEP
;
A
#
# COMPACT_ATOMS: atom_id res chain seq x y z
N MET A 1 12.40 18.73 0.09
CA MET A 1 11.03 18.29 -0.25
C MET A 1 11.15 16.91 -0.86
N HIS A 2 10.46 15.92 -0.34
CA HIS A 2 10.43 14.60 -0.95
C HIS A 2 9.78 14.70 -2.32
N THR A 3 10.50 14.34 -3.36
CA THR A 3 10.06 14.41 -4.76
C THR A 3 8.90 13.46 -5.09
N GLY A 4 8.53 12.59 -4.15
CA GLY A 4 7.49 11.57 -4.30
C GLY A 4 6.07 11.99 -3.90
N ILE A 5 5.85 13.14 -3.24
CA ILE A 5 4.51 13.63 -2.91
C ILE A 5 4.04 14.54 -4.04
N LEU A 6 2.94 14.16 -4.70
CA LEU A 6 2.43 14.81 -5.90
C LEU A 6 0.97 15.23 -5.72
N THR A 7 0.59 16.32 -6.35
CA THR A 7 -0.82 16.58 -6.65
C THR A 7 -1.34 15.55 -7.66
N LEU A 8 -2.65 15.39 -7.74
CA LEU A 8 -3.25 14.49 -8.73
C LEU A 8 -2.86 14.89 -10.17
N ASP A 9 -2.83 16.19 -10.47
CA ASP A 9 -2.47 16.68 -11.79
C ASP A 9 -1.01 16.39 -12.14
N GLU A 10 -0.08 16.56 -11.19
CA GLU A 10 1.32 16.15 -11.38
C GLU A 10 1.48 14.64 -11.57
N ALA A 11 0.71 13.84 -10.82
CA ALA A 11 0.73 12.38 -10.98
C ALA A 11 0.21 11.98 -12.38
N ILE A 12 -0.85 12.62 -12.88
CA ILE A 12 -1.36 12.39 -14.23
C ILE A 12 -0.34 12.81 -15.29
N LEU A 13 0.31 13.95 -15.12
CA LEU A 13 1.34 14.43 -16.06
C LEU A 13 2.54 13.47 -16.15
N ARG A 14 2.90 12.79 -15.05
CA ARG A 14 4.06 11.86 -15.00
C ARG A 14 3.68 10.42 -15.33
N PHE A 15 2.50 9.97 -14.90
CA PHE A 15 2.12 8.55 -14.86
C PHE A 15 0.76 8.26 -15.48
N GLY A 16 0.04 9.28 -15.96
CA GLY A 16 -1.23 9.10 -16.67
C GLY A 16 -1.04 8.22 -17.90
N ARG A 17 -2.12 7.57 -18.34
CA ARG A 17 -2.08 6.49 -19.35
C ARG A 17 -1.27 6.85 -20.61
N GLU A 18 -1.34 8.07 -21.08
CA GLU A 18 -0.62 8.54 -22.27
C GLU A 18 0.85 8.96 -21.99
N LYS A 19 1.23 9.08 -20.72
CA LYS A 19 2.53 9.63 -20.29
C LYS A 19 3.49 8.61 -19.68
N ARG A 20 3.03 7.39 -19.45
CA ARG A 20 3.79 6.36 -18.73
C ARG A 20 4.89 5.67 -19.56
N ASN A 21 4.96 5.92 -20.88
CA ASN A 21 6.04 5.42 -21.78
C ASN A 21 6.27 3.90 -21.67
N GLY A 22 5.18 3.12 -21.67
CA GLY A 22 5.22 1.66 -21.55
C GLY A 22 5.39 1.13 -20.13
N ARG A 23 5.62 1.98 -19.12
CA ARG A 23 5.68 1.54 -17.72
C ARG A 23 4.30 1.11 -17.23
N ARG A 24 4.25 0.00 -16.52
CA ARG A 24 3.05 -0.49 -15.85
C ARG A 24 2.85 0.25 -14.53
N VAL A 25 1.75 0.98 -14.42
CA VAL A 25 1.39 1.76 -13.22
C VAL A 25 0.46 0.95 -12.33
N VAL A 26 0.87 0.77 -11.10
CA VAL A 26 0.10 0.15 -10.01
C VAL A 26 -0.43 1.25 -9.11
N PHE A 27 -1.68 1.12 -8.69
CA PHE A 27 -2.30 2.03 -7.72
C PHE A 27 -2.90 1.25 -6.56
N THR A 28 -2.64 1.71 -5.36
CA THR A 28 -3.35 1.30 -4.15
C THR A 28 -3.76 2.53 -3.35
N ASN A 29 -4.68 2.39 -2.40
CA ASN A 29 -5.04 3.50 -1.52
C ASN A 29 -5.40 3.05 -0.11
N GLY A 30 -5.30 3.98 0.83
CA GLY A 30 -5.67 3.74 2.22
C GLY A 30 -5.44 4.94 3.12
N CYS A 31 -5.81 4.78 4.40
CA CYS A 31 -5.58 5.79 5.43
C CYS A 31 -4.11 5.84 5.89
N PHE A 32 -3.43 4.71 5.93
CA PHE A 32 -2.03 4.54 6.34
C PHE A 32 -1.67 5.38 7.58
N ASP A 33 -2.51 5.30 8.62
CA ASP A 33 -2.40 6.15 9.80
C ASP A 33 -1.17 5.81 10.64
N LEU A 34 -1.13 4.64 11.29
CA LEU A 34 0.09 4.11 11.89
C LEU A 34 0.62 3.00 10.99
N LEU A 35 1.78 3.21 10.39
CA LEU A 35 2.42 2.19 9.58
C LEU A 35 2.89 1.01 10.45
N HIS A 36 2.70 -0.18 9.91
CA HIS A 36 3.10 -1.44 10.53
C HIS A 36 3.56 -2.42 9.44
N PRO A 37 4.26 -3.52 9.80
CA PRO A 37 4.79 -4.47 8.81
C PRO A 37 3.77 -4.99 7.79
N GLY A 38 2.49 -5.09 8.18
CA GLY A 38 1.42 -5.47 7.26
C GLY A 38 1.24 -4.48 6.09
N HIS A 39 1.36 -3.18 6.35
CA HIS A 39 1.33 -2.17 5.29
C HIS A 39 2.57 -2.28 4.38
N ILE A 40 3.76 -2.42 4.97
CA ILE A 40 5.01 -2.51 4.22
C ILE A 40 4.95 -3.68 3.23
N ARG A 41 4.62 -4.89 3.71
CA ARG A 41 4.51 -6.09 2.87
C ARG A 41 3.46 -5.96 1.77
N ALA A 42 2.31 -5.34 2.07
CA ALA A 42 1.28 -5.11 1.06
C ALA A 42 1.75 -4.13 -0.03
N LEU A 43 2.52 -3.10 0.33
CA LEU A 43 3.10 -2.15 -0.63
C LEU A 43 4.22 -2.80 -1.47
N GLU A 44 5.06 -3.64 -0.86
CA GLU A 44 6.08 -4.42 -1.58
C GLU A 44 5.43 -5.35 -2.62
N LEU A 45 4.43 -6.14 -2.22
CA LEU A 45 3.68 -7.00 -3.13
C LEU A 45 2.97 -6.21 -4.25
N ALA A 46 2.44 -5.03 -3.92
CA ALA A 46 1.84 -4.15 -4.92
C ALA A 46 2.89 -3.66 -5.93
N ARG A 47 4.08 -3.27 -5.47
CA ARG A 47 5.17 -2.79 -6.33
C ARG A 47 5.67 -3.87 -7.30
N GLU A 48 5.67 -5.13 -6.91
CA GLU A 48 6.04 -6.27 -7.78
C GLU A 48 5.11 -6.46 -8.99
N LEU A 49 3.91 -5.87 -8.95
CA LEU A 49 2.93 -5.98 -10.04
C LEU A 49 3.14 -4.99 -11.19
N GLY A 50 4.12 -4.08 -11.08
CA GLY A 50 4.42 -3.10 -12.13
C GLY A 50 5.71 -2.32 -11.91
N ASP A 51 5.90 -1.30 -12.72
CA ASP A 51 7.13 -0.49 -12.75
C ASP A 51 7.05 0.76 -11.86
N VAL A 52 5.83 1.17 -11.49
CA VAL A 52 5.55 2.36 -10.68
C VAL A 52 4.41 2.06 -9.72
N LEU A 53 4.62 2.27 -8.42
CA LEU A 53 3.56 2.21 -7.41
C LEU A 53 3.17 3.61 -6.95
N ILE A 54 1.91 3.95 -7.17
CA ILE A 54 1.29 5.20 -6.68
C ILE A 54 0.35 4.86 -5.53
N VAL A 55 0.52 5.54 -4.41
CA VAL A 55 -0.33 5.39 -3.23
C VAL A 55 -1.29 6.57 -3.14
N GLY A 56 -2.60 6.30 -3.22
CA GLY A 56 -3.64 7.26 -2.86
C GLY A 56 -3.80 7.30 -1.33
N LEU A 57 -3.51 8.45 -0.74
CA LEU A 57 -3.59 8.66 0.70
C LEU A 57 -4.82 9.47 1.06
N ASN A 58 -5.70 8.91 1.91
CA ASN A 58 -6.84 9.66 2.43
C ASN A 58 -6.36 10.84 3.27
N SER A 59 -6.91 12.04 3.01
CA SER A 59 -6.65 13.24 3.84
C SER A 59 -7.14 13.04 5.28
N ASP A 60 -6.73 13.91 6.16
CA ASP A 60 -7.19 13.92 7.55
C ASP A 60 -8.71 14.08 7.66
N ALA A 61 -9.29 14.92 6.81
CA ALA A 61 -10.73 15.13 6.76
C ALA A 61 -11.46 13.84 6.36
N SER A 62 -10.98 13.16 5.32
CA SER A 62 -11.50 11.88 4.86
C SER A 62 -11.36 10.78 5.93
N VAL A 63 -10.19 10.68 6.58
CA VAL A 63 -9.95 9.68 7.63
C VAL A 63 -10.88 9.90 8.82
N ARG A 64 -11.09 11.14 9.27
CA ARG A 64 -12.05 11.43 10.36
C ARG A 64 -13.46 10.96 10.04
N GLN A 65 -13.91 11.14 8.80
CA GLN A 65 -15.23 10.67 8.38
C GLN A 65 -15.32 9.14 8.33
N LEU A 66 -14.25 8.46 7.89
CA LEU A 66 -14.22 7.00 7.74
C LEU A 66 -14.00 6.25 9.06
N LYS A 67 -13.21 6.80 9.98
CA LYS A 67 -12.72 6.10 11.19
C LYS A 67 -13.18 6.73 12.51
N GLY A 68 -13.82 7.89 12.46
CA GLY A 68 -14.34 8.60 13.63
C GLY A 68 -13.35 9.55 14.29
N GLN A 69 -13.78 10.13 15.40
CA GLN A 69 -12.98 11.10 16.18
C GLN A 69 -11.70 10.45 16.74
N GLY A 70 -10.63 11.24 16.84
CA GLY A 70 -9.32 10.77 17.28
C GLY A 70 -8.50 10.04 16.19
N ARG A 71 -8.97 10.07 14.94
CA ARG A 71 -8.24 9.57 13.79
C ARG A 71 -8.17 10.65 12.68
N PRO A 72 -7.06 10.74 11.93
CA PRO A 72 -5.85 9.94 12.09
C PRO A 72 -5.03 10.38 13.31
N VAL A 73 -4.07 9.55 13.74
CA VAL A 73 -3.09 9.87 14.79
C VAL A 73 -1.96 10.73 14.21
N ILE A 74 -1.53 10.40 12.99
CA ILE A 74 -0.45 11.11 12.27
C ILE A 74 -1.09 11.99 11.19
N PRO A 75 -0.76 13.31 11.13
CA PRO A 75 -1.26 14.22 10.09
C PRO A 75 -0.93 13.75 8.67
N GLU A 76 -1.78 14.13 7.70
CA GLU A 76 -1.68 13.65 6.31
C GLU A 76 -0.32 13.92 5.66
N LEU A 77 0.29 15.08 5.90
CA LEU A 77 1.59 15.41 5.31
C LEU A 77 2.71 14.53 5.86
N GLU A 78 2.69 14.25 7.15
CA GLU A 78 3.66 13.35 7.79
C GLU A 78 3.46 11.90 7.32
N ARG A 79 2.19 11.45 7.19
CA ARG A 79 1.88 10.14 6.62
C ARG A 79 2.37 10.02 5.17
N ALA A 80 2.20 11.07 4.38
CA ALA A 80 2.69 11.13 3.00
C ALA A 80 4.22 11.09 2.94
N GLU A 81 4.93 11.80 3.82
CA GLU A 81 6.39 11.76 3.92
C GLU A 81 6.90 10.35 4.24
N ILE A 82 6.29 9.69 5.25
CA ILE A 82 6.67 8.34 5.64
C ILE A 82 6.46 7.37 4.48
N LEU A 83 5.33 7.44 3.77
CA LEU A 83 5.06 6.60 2.60
C LEU A 83 6.02 6.88 1.45
N ALA A 84 6.30 8.14 1.15
CA ALA A 84 7.23 8.54 0.08
C ALA A 84 8.69 8.16 0.36
N ALA A 85 9.04 7.86 1.61
CA ALA A 85 10.36 7.37 2.01
C ALA A 85 10.53 5.86 1.84
N LEU A 86 9.44 5.11 1.55
CA LEU A 86 9.51 3.67 1.32
C LEU A 86 10.03 3.37 -0.08
N GLU A 87 10.99 2.47 -0.20
CA GLU A 87 11.59 2.06 -1.48
C GLU A 87 10.54 1.52 -2.47
N SER A 88 9.49 0.88 -1.96
CA SER A 88 8.40 0.35 -2.79
C SER A 88 7.44 1.41 -3.33
N VAL A 89 7.51 2.67 -2.90
CA VAL A 89 6.54 3.73 -3.25
C VAL A 89 7.19 4.78 -4.13
N ASP A 90 6.73 4.94 -5.36
CA ASP A 90 7.24 5.93 -6.31
C ASP A 90 6.54 7.29 -6.18
N ALA A 91 5.25 7.30 -5.80
CA ALA A 91 4.51 8.54 -5.60
C ALA A 91 3.35 8.36 -4.60
N VAL A 92 3.03 9.46 -3.90
CA VAL A 92 1.88 9.58 -2.99
C VAL A 92 1.00 10.73 -3.46
N VAL A 93 -0.31 10.48 -3.55
CA VAL A 93 -1.32 11.49 -3.91
C VAL A 93 -2.34 11.58 -2.78
N ILE A 94 -2.43 12.72 -2.11
CA ILE A 94 -3.43 12.96 -1.07
C ILE A 94 -4.76 13.30 -1.73
N PHE A 95 -5.88 12.74 -1.23
CA PHE A 95 -7.22 13.03 -1.72
C PHE A 95 -8.25 13.14 -0.58
N ASP A 96 -9.23 14.04 -0.73
CA ASP A 96 -10.22 14.37 0.29
C ASP A 96 -11.49 13.51 0.26
N ALA A 97 -11.79 12.92 -0.90
CA ALA A 97 -13.01 12.14 -1.08
C ALA A 97 -13.01 10.88 -0.20
N LEU A 98 -14.19 10.41 0.18
CA LEU A 98 -14.35 9.16 0.95
C LEU A 98 -13.92 7.92 0.15
N THR A 99 -13.94 8.02 -1.17
CA THR A 99 -13.52 6.95 -2.07
C THR A 99 -12.46 7.44 -3.05
N PRO A 100 -11.55 6.58 -3.51
CA PRO A 100 -10.49 6.96 -4.45
C PRO A 100 -10.96 7.08 -5.90
N ARG A 101 -12.28 6.96 -6.19
CA ARG A 101 -12.82 6.89 -7.56
C ARG A 101 -12.33 8.05 -8.45
N GLY A 102 -12.32 9.29 -7.93
CA GLY A 102 -11.85 10.45 -8.67
C GLY A 102 -10.36 10.41 -9.02
N VAL A 103 -9.53 9.82 -8.19
CA VAL A 103 -8.11 9.60 -8.48
C VAL A 103 -7.97 8.49 -9.52
N ILE A 104 -8.64 7.36 -9.32
CA ILE A 104 -8.54 6.19 -10.19
C ILE A 104 -9.04 6.50 -11.60
N SER A 105 -10.21 7.16 -11.75
CA SER A 105 -10.80 7.48 -13.05
C SER A 105 -9.97 8.45 -13.89
N ARG A 106 -9.15 9.30 -13.25
CA ARG A 106 -8.25 10.23 -13.93
C ARG A 106 -6.87 9.64 -14.21
N LEU A 107 -6.34 8.85 -13.29
CA LEU A 107 -5.03 8.19 -13.43
C LEU A 107 -5.10 6.98 -14.37
N LEU A 108 -6.18 6.21 -14.31
CA LEU A 108 -6.41 4.95 -15.04
C LEU A 108 -5.21 3.99 -14.92
N PRO A 109 -4.88 3.49 -13.73
CA PRO A 109 -3.75 2.60 -13.54
C PRO A 109 -3.91 1.29 -14.33
N ASP A 110 -2.81 0.59 -14.60
CA ASP A 110 -2.85 -0.75 -15.24
C ASP A 110 -3.25 -1.83 -14.24
N VAL A 111 -2.87 -1.62 -12.96
CA VAL A 111 -3.22 -2.53 -11.87
C VAL A 111 -3.77 -1.73 -10.69
N LEU A 112 -4.98 -2.08 -10.26
CA LEU A 112 -5.57 -1.57 -9.02
C LEU A 112 -5.43 -2.63 -7.94
N VAL A 113 -4.69 -2.31 -6.87
CA VAL A 113 -4.44 -3.25 -5.76
C VAL A 113 -5.31 -2.92 -4.55
N LYS A 114 -5.89 -3.97 -3.96
CA LYS A 114 -6.65 -3.91 -2.71
C LYS A 114 -6.25 -5.04 -1.77
N GLY A 115 -6.48 -4.83 -0.47
CA GLY A 115 -6.38 -5.91 0.51
C GLY A 115 -7.47 -6.97 0.27
N SER A 116 -7.16 -8.22 0.57
CA SER A 116 -8.08 -9.35 0.38
C SER A 116 -9.32 -9.36 1.30
N ASP A 117 -9.44 -8.39 2.19
CA ASP A 117 -10.63 -8.15 3.02
C ASP A 117 -11.79 -7.49 2.25
N TRP A 118 -11.55 -7.03 1.02
CA TRP A 118 -12.58 -6.44 0.17
C TRP A 118 -13.15 -7.47 -0.81
N PRO A 119 -14.48 -7.68 -0.82
CA PRO A 119 -15.13 -8.47 -1.87
C PRO A 119 -14.81 -7.89 -3.24
N GLY A 120 -14.42 -8.74 -4.17
CA GLY A 120 -13.91 -8.31 -5.47
C GLY A 120 -14.89 -7.44 -6.28
N ASP A 121 -16.19 -7.66 -6.14
CA ASP A 121 -17.29 -6.93 -6.78
C ASP A 121 -17.55 -5.53 -6.18
N GLN A 122 -17.05 -5.26 -4.97
CA GLN A 122 -17.24 -4.00 -4.27
C GLN A 122 -16.02 -3.07 -4.33
N ILE A 123 -15.03 -3.41 -5.14
CA ILE A 123 -13.81 -2.60 -5.25
C ILE A 123 -14.10 -1.34 -6.07
N VAL A 124 -14.07 -0.19 -5.40
CA VAL A 124 -14.25 1.13 -6.04
C VAL A 124 -13.16 1.38 -7.07
N GLY A 125 -13.55 1.74 -8.29
CA GLY A 125 -12.65 2.00 -9.41
C GLY A 125 -12.37 0.79 -10.29
N ARG A 126 -12.93 -0.39 -9.97
CA ARG A 126 -12.80 -1.60 -10.79
C ARG A 126 -13.26 -1.38 -12.22
N GLU A 127 -14.49 -0.88 -12.38
CA GLU A 127 -15.11 -0.67 -13.69
C GLU A 127 -14.27 0.26 -14.58
N GLU A 128 -13.79 1.36 -14.01
CA GLU A 128 -12.96 2.33 -14.71
C GLU A 128 -11.63 1.74 -15.17
N VAL A 129 -10.99 0.95 -14.30
CA VAL A 129 -9.71 0.30 -14.59
C VAL A 129 -9.88 -0.79 -15.65
N GLU A 130 -10.87 -1.67 -15.50
CA GLU A 130 -11.14 -2.77 -16.45
C GLU A 130 -11.58 -2.23 -17.82
N ALA A 131 -12.43 -1.20 -17.87
CA ALA A 131 -12.82 -0.55 -19.12
C ALA A 131 -11.64 0.10 -19.85
N ALA A 132 -10.62 0.53 -19.11
CA ALA A 132 -9.36 1.04 -19.66
C ALA A 132 -8.35 -0.07 -20.02
N GLY A 133 -8.69 -1.37 -19.87
CA GLY A 133 -7.82 -2.51 -20.16
C GLY A 133 -6.83 -2.84 -19.05
N GLY A 134 -7.00 -2.28 -17.84
CA GLY A 134 -6.30 -2.67 -16.64
C GLY A 134 -7.00 -3.84 -15.92
N HIS A 135 -6.54 -4.18 -14.72
CA HIS A 135 -7.14 -5.24 -13.91
C HIS A 135 -6.99 -4.96 -12.42
N VAL A 136 -7.77 -5.68 -11.61
CA VAL A 136 -7.76 -5.58 -10.14
C VAL A 136 -7.08 -6.79 -9.54
N VAL A 137 -6.18 -6.56 -8.58
CA VAL A 137 -5.47 -7.61 -7.84
C VAL A 137 -5.74 -7.46 -6.35
N SER A 138 -6.12 -8.55 -5.71
CA SER A 138 -6.23 -8.62 -4.25
C SER A 138 -4.95 -9.18 -3.67
N VAL A 139 -4.33 -8.41 -2.74
CA VAL A 139 -3.13 -8.87 -2.01
C VAL A 139 -3.51 -9.37 -0.62
N PRO A 140 -2.89 -10.44 -0.12
CA PRO A 140 -3.20 -10.98 1.18
C PRO A 140 -2.84 -9.99 2.29
N LEU A 141 -3.74 -9.86 3.28
CA LEU A 141 -3.43 -9.15 4.50
C LEU A 141 -2.52 -10.00 5.38
N VAL A 142 -1.55 -9.36 6.03
CA VAL A 142 -0.68 -10.04 6.99
C VAL A 142 -1.40 -10.18 8.32
N PRO A 143 -1.69 -11.41 8.79
CA PRO A 143 -2.38 -11.60 10.06
C PRO A 143 -1.64 -10.99 11.25
N GLY A 144 -2.39 -10.50 12.22
CA GLY A 144 -1.84 -9.95 13.47
C GLY A 144 -1.41 -8.49 13.41
N TYR A 145 -1.53 -7.82 12.26
CA TYR A 145 -1.20 -6.40 12.12
C TYR A 145 -2.44 -5.56 11.78
N SER A 146 -2.76 -4.60 12.64
CA SER A 146 -3.71 -3.53 12.32
C SER A 146 -3.44 -2.29 13.18
N THR A 147 -3.69 -1.11 12.64
CA THR A 147 -3.61 0.15 13.38
C THR A 147 -4.53 0.13 14.61
N SER A 148 -5.72 -0.45 14.49
CA SER A 148 -6.66 -0.56 15.62
C SER A 148 -6.12 -1.43 16.76
N ALA A 149 -5.44 -2.53 16.45
CA ALA A 149 -4.79 -3.37 17.46
C ALA A 149 -3.63 -2.65 18.14
N ILE A 150 -2.83 -1.89 17.41
CA ILE A 150 -1.76 -1.07 17.98
C ILE A 150 -2.34 -0.03 18.97
N LEU A 151 -3.36 0.69 18.55
CA LEU A 151 -4.01 1.70 19.40
C LEU A 151 -4.68 1.09 20.63
N LYS A 152 -5.28 -0.09 20.48
CA LYS A 152 -5.85 -0.83 21.61
C LYS A 152 -4.76 -1.19 22.63
N ASN A 153 -3.66 -1.76 22.19
CA ASN A 153 -2.52 -2.13 23.05
C ASN A 153 -1.92 -0.92 23.79
N ILE A 154 -1.84 0.24 23.12
CA ILE A 154 -1.36 1.48 23.75
C ILE A 154 -2.32 1.96 24.85
N ARG A 155 -3.64 1.86 24.64
CA ARG A 155 -4.65 2.31 25.60
C ARG A 155 -4.79 1.38 26.81
N GLU A 156 -4.66 0.08 26.60
CA GLU A 156 -4.85 -0.96 27.65
C GLU A 156 -3.56 -1.26 28.41
N GLY A 157 -2.44 -0.61 28.07
CA GLY A 157 -1.11 -0.98 28.54
C GLY A 157 -0.59 -2.21 27.79
N PHE A 158 0.73 -2.35 27.75
CA PHE A 158 1.33 -3.55 27.20
C PHE A 158 1.18 -4.66 28.25
N ASP A 159 0.17 -5.51 28.09
CA ASP A 159 0.13 -6.79 28.80
C ASP A 159 1.42 -7.55 28.41
N ASP A 160 2.19 -7.99 29.39
CA ASP A 160 3.51 -8.65 29.25
C ASP A 160 3.39 -10.07 28.65
N LYS A 161 2.39 -10.30 27.80
CA LYS A 161 2.24 -11.55 27.06
C LYS A 161 3.28 -11.60 25.94
N PRO A 162 4.12 -12.65 25.89
CA PRO A 162 5.10 -12.82 24.83
C PRO A 162 4.38 -12.80 23.48
N ARG A 163 4.73 -11.83 22.66
CA ARG A 163 4.25 -11.77 21.26
C ARG A 163 4.64 -13.06 20.60
N GLY A 164 3.65 -13.82 20.12
CA GLY A 164 3.89 -15.08 19.43
C GLY A 164 5.01 -14.90 18.40
N LYS A 165 6.02 -15.76 18.48
CA LYS A 165 7.14 -15.79 17.52
C LYS A 165 6.53 -15.89 16.14
N GLY A 166 6.67 -14.84 15.33
CA GLY A 166 6.41 -14.92 13.91
C GLY A 166 7.20 -16.11 13.37
N SER A 167 6.55 -17.01 12.68
CA SER A 167 7.19 -18.11 11.97
C SER A 167 8.09 -17.52 10.88
N GLY A 168 9.30 -17.13 11.28
CA GLY A 168 10.37 -16.83 10.35
C GLY A 168 10.80 -18.16 9.74
N THR A 169 10.39 -18.40 8.52
CA THR A 169 11.03 -19.39 7.66
C THR A 169 12.44 -18.88 7.38
N GLU A 170 13.42 -19.41 8.10
CA GLU A 170 14.83 -19.24 7.74
C GLU A 170 15.04 -19.76 6.31
N PRO A 171 15.78 -19.05 5.46
CA PRO A 171 16.18 -19.58 4.17
C PRO A 171 17.11 -20.78 4.39
N GLN A 172 16.71 -21.97 3.95
CA GLN A 172 17.58 -23.13 3.94
C GLN A 172 18.74 -22.88 2.98
N THR A 173 19.91 -22.63 3.50
CA THR A 173 21.17 -22.69 2.74
C THR A 173 21.41 -24.14 2.32
N LYS A 174 21.27 -24.42 1.03
CA LYS A 174 21.72 -25.69 0.45
C LYS A 174 23.25 -25.76 0.51
N GLU A 175 23.78 -26.54 1.44
CA GLU A 175 25.17 -26.97 1.41
C GLU A 175 25.44 -27.79 0.13
N ALA A 176 26.29 -27.27 -0.72
CA ALA A 176 26.81 -28.00 -1.86
C ALA A 176 27.81 -29.07 -1.32
N ARG A 177 27.38 -30.32 -1.35
CA ARG A 177 28.31 -31.47 -1.11
C ARG A 177 29.31 -31.53 -2.24
N GLY A 178 30.55 -31.17 -1.92
CA GLY A 178 31.70 -31.42 -2.78
C GLY A 178 31.96 -32.91 -2.92
N SER A 179 31.93 -33.38 -4.16
CA SER A 179 32.44 -34.71 -4.52
C SER A 179 33.97 -34.70 -4.51
N ARG A 180 34.58 -35.41 -3.57
CA ARG A 180 36.01 -35.75 -3.64
C ARG A 180 36.17 -36.78 -4.76
N LEU A 181 37.00 -36.43 -5.72
CA LEU A 181 37.70 -37.41 -6.54
C LEU A 181 39.03 -37.68 -5.86
N GLU A 182 39.28 -38.91 -5.57
CA GLU A 182 40.63 -39.48 -5.23
C GLU A 182 40.96 -40.56 -6.26
N PRO A 183 42.24 -40.94 -6.33
CA PRO A 183 43.12 -40.74 -7.49
C PRO A 183 43.06 -41.86 -8.50
#